data_7b872dffe79aa44d3b7d9c7f65bfb2bc
#
_entry.id   7b872dffe79aa44d3b7d9c7f65bfb2bc
#
_cell.length_a   1.000
_cell.length_b   1.000
_cell.length_c   1.000
_cell.angle_alpha   90.00
_cell.angle_beta   90.00
_cell.angle_gamma   90.00
#
_symmetry.space_group_name_H-M   'P 1'
#
loop_
_entity.id
_entity.type
_entity.pdbx_description
1 polymer ?
#
loop_
_entity_poly.entity_id
_entity_poly.type
_entity_poly.pdbx_seq_one_letter_code
_entity_poly.pdbx_strand_id
1 'polypeptide(L)'
;NPVMTLFSRFINSIKSEQGKSNYYVEEGVENILITDEEQVILAKQSLSELAILENMSDQYKFQSLDLNLYENGMYTYTYIYNDQLNPDHPLHIDAAKREKNAQITIFGQSEHMVLPSLEADFYYQYDYTTGGQTGICIVDEQIITISGALSQEQLIHVAKSLKY
;
A
#
# COMPACT_ATOMS: atom_id res chain seq x y z
N ASN A 1 1.72 7.05 22.64
CA ASN A 1 1.00 6.93 21.39
C ASN A 1 0.56 5.48 21.16
N PRO A 2 -0.78 5.17 21.09
CA PRO A 2 -1.28 3.80 20.93
C PRO A 2 -0.74 3.12 19.66
N VAL A 3 -0.54 3.85 18.58
CA VAL A 3 0.01 3.33 17.31
C VAL A 3 1.45 2.86 17.51
N MET A 4 2.27 3.64 18.20
CA MET A 4 3.66 3.27 18.52
C MET A 4 3.72 1.99 19.37
N THR A 5 2.83 1.85 20.36
CA THR A 5 2.78 0.65 21.21
C THR A 5 2.45 -0.61 20.42
N LEU A 6 1.47 -0.54 19.52
CA LEU A 6 1.10 -1.66 18.66
C LEU A 6 2.23 -2.02 17.69
N PHE A 7 2.86 -1.00 17.12
CA PHE A 7 3.97 -1.17 16.20
C PHE A 7 5.18 -1.82 16.88
N SER A 8 5.45 -1.45 18.14
CA SER A 8 6.53 -2.06 18.92
C SER A 8 6.33 -3.56 19.13
N ARG A 9 5.10 -4.00 19.37
CA ARG A 9 4.75 -5.44 19.48
C ARG A 9 5.01 -6.17 18.16
N PHE A 10 4.63 -5.57 17.06
CA PHE A 10 4.86 -6.11 15.73
C PHE A 10 6.37 -6.24 15.45
N ILE A 11 7.14 -5.20 15.74
CA ILE A 11 8.61 -5.21 15.59
C ILE A 11 9.23 -6.35 16.37
N ASN A 12 8.84 -6.56 17.62
CA ASN A 12 9.37 -7.63 18.45
C ASN A 12 9.04 -9.02 17.87
N SER A 13 7.86 -9.19 17.29
CA SER A 13 7.48 -10.42 16.60
C SER A 13 8.36 -10.68 15.37
N ILE A 14 8.64 -9.65 14.59
CA ILE A 14 9.45 -9.75 13.37
C ILE A 14 10.91 -10.04 13.71
N LYS A 15 11.48 -9.38 14.72
CA LYS A 15 12.88 -9.56 15.11
C LYS A 15 13.20 -11.00 15.52
N SER A 16 12.19 -11.78 15.93
CA SER A 16 12.37 -13.19 16.28
C SER A 16 12.53 -14.10 15.06
N GLU A 17 12.17 -13.65 13.86
CA GLU A 17 12.27 -14.41 12.62
C GLU A 17 13.41 -13.90 11.72
N GLN A 18 14.53 -14.62 11.72
CA GLN A 18 15.71 -14.24 10.95
C GLN A 18 15.48 -14.29 9.44
N GLY A 19 15.93 -13.25 8.73
CA GLY A 19 16.04 -13.22 7.28
C GLY A 19 14.77 -12.86 6.51
N LYS A 20 13.67 -12.55 7.19
CA LYS A 20 12.37 -12.28 6.54
C LYS A 20 11.94 -10.82 6.60
N SER A 21 12.56 -10.01 7.46
CA SER A 21 12.24 -8.60 7.65
C SER A 21 13.44 -7.84 8.13
N ASN A 22 13.52 -6.57 7.73
CA ASN A 22 14.52 -5.63 8.21
C ASN A 22 13.83 -4.52 8.98
N TYR A 23 14.40 -4.15 10.11
CA TYR A 23 13.95 -3.03 10.92
C TYR A 23 15.11 -2.09 11.19
N TYR A 24 14.89 -0.79 10.99
CA TYR A 24 15.85 0.23 11.35
C TYR A 24 15.14 1.55 11.67
N VAL A 25 15.80 2.41 12.47
CA VAL A 25 15.32 3.75 12.78
C VAL A 25 16.28 4.75 12.16
N GLU A 26 15.73 5.70 11.41
CA GLU A 26 16.47 6.78 10.77
C GLU A 26 15.71 8.09 10.95
N GLU A 27 16.38 9.09 11.55
CA GLU A 27 15.79 10.41 11.80
C GLU A 27 14.44 10.37 12.54
N GLY A 28 14.29 9.46 13.50
CA GLY A 28 13.06 9.30 14.28
C GLY A 28 11.94 8.54 13.56
N VAL A 29 12.19 8.06 12.36
CA VAL A 29 11.22 7.25 11.59
C VAL A 29 11.56 5.78 11.77
N GLU A 30 10.59 4.97 12.21
CA GLU A 30 10.71 3.52 12.25
C GLU A 30 10.41 2.96 10.86
N ASN A 31 11.32 2.15 10.32
CA ASN A 31 11.21 1.56 9.00
C ASN A 31 11.22 0.03 9.12
N ILE A 32 10.28 -0.62 8.47
CA ILE A 32 10.18 -2.07 8.43
C ILE A 32 10.02 -2.52 6.98
N LEU A 33 10.93 -3.38 6.52
CA LEU A 33 10.82 -4.01 5.22
C LEU A 33 10.44 -5.48 5.40
N ILE A 34 9.27 -5.85 4.91
CA ILE A 34 8.75 -7.22 4.92
C ILE A 34 8.94 -7.81 3.53
N THR A 35 9.63 -8.96 3.45
CA THR A 35 9.85 -9.68 2.19
C THR A 35 9.17 -11.05 2.15
N ASP A 36 8.53 -11.46 3.24
CA ASP A 36 7.73 -12.66 3.33
C ASP A 36 6.25 -12.27 3.44
N GLU A 37 5.45 -12.64 2.44
CA GLU A 37 4.03 -12.29 2.39
C GLU A 37 3.25 -12.79 3.62
N GLU A 38 3.65 -13.91 4.21
CA GLU A 38 3.00 -14.42 5.42
C GLU A 38 3.10 -13.45 6.60
N GLN A 39 4.13 -12.62 6.64
CA GLN A 39 4.30 -11.61 7.69
C GLN A 39 3.41 -10.37 7.53
N VAL A 40 2.80 -10.18 6.37
CA VAL A 40 1.83 -9.10 6.15
C VAL A 40 0.64 -9.24 7.11
N ILE A 41 0.24 -10.46 7.44
CA ILE A 41 -0.85 -10.74 8.39
C ILE A 41 -0.50 -10.20 9.78
N LEU A 42 0.76 -10.36 10.21
CA LEU A 42 1.23 -9.82 11.49
C LEU A 42 1.22 -8.29 11.48
N ALA A 43 1.63 -7.70 10.37
CA ALA A 43 1.56 -6.24 10.19
C ALA A 43 0.11 -5.74 10.31
N LYS A 44 -0.82 -6.43 9.68
CA LYS A 44 -2.26 -6.11 9.74
C LYS A 44 -2.82 -6.19 11.16
N GLN A 45 -2.39 -7.17 11.94
CA GLN A 45 -2.81 -7.29 13.34
C GLN A 45 -2.32 -6.13 14.20
N SER A 46 -1.16 -5.57 13.87
CA SER A 46 -0.55 -4.45 14.60
C SER A 46 -1.00 -3.09 14.09
N LEU A 47 -1.32 -2.97 12.82
CA LEU A 47 -1.82 -1.76 12.18
C LEU A 47 -3.12 -2.11 11.45
N SER A 48 -4.25 -1.94 12.14
CA SER A 48 -5.57 -2.29 11.59
C SER A 48 -5.93 -1.51 10.31
N GLU A 49 -5.37 -0.33 10.15
CA GLU A 49 -5.57 0.54 8.99
C GLU A 49 -4.82 0.08 7.74
N LEU A 50 -3.90 -0.89 7.89
CA LEU A 50 -3.17 -1.45 6.75
C LEU A 50 -4.15 -2.16 5.81
N ALA A 51 -4.25 -1.68 4.57
CA ALA A 51 -4.99 -2.40 3.54
C ALA A 51 -4.19 -3.62 3.11
N ILE A 52 -4.86 -4.73 2.88
CA ILE A 52 -4.25 -5.95 2.35
C ILE A 52 -4.82 -6.24 0.98
N LEU A 53 -4.13 -7.07 0.20
CA LEU A 53 -4.56 -7.46 -1.13
C LEU A 53 -4.95 -8.92 -1.14
N GLU A 54 -6.17 -9.20 -1.59
CA GLU A 54 -6.69 -10.57 -1.74
C GLU A 54 -7.07 -10.84 -3.19
N ASN A 55 -6.90 -12.07 -3.62
CA ASN A 55 -7.27 -12.54 -4.96
C ASN A 55 -6.51 -11.82 -6.09
N MET A 56 -5.24 -11.51 -5.85
CA MET A 56 -4.36 -10.99 -6.88
C MET A 56 -4.14 -12.02 -7.99
N SER A 57 -4.08 -11.55 -9.23
CA SER A 57 -3.74 -12.39 -10.38
C SER A 57 -2.33 -12.99 -10.22
N ASP A 58 -2.12 -14.20 -10.73
CA ASP A 58 -0.81 -14.87 -10.75
C ASP A 58 0.26 -14.11 -11.55
N GLN A 59 -0.15 -13.13 -12.34
CA GLN A 59 0.77 -12.21 -13.03
C GLN A 59 1.63 -11.43 -12.03
N TYR A 60 1.10 -11.15 -10.84
CA TYR A 60 1.77 -10.34 -9.81
C TYR A 60 2.25 -11.21 -8.67
N LYS A 61 3.55 -11.13 -8.37
CA LYS A 61 4.18 -11.86 -7.27
C LYS A 61 4.66 -10.88 -6.22
N PHE A 62 4.25 -11.10 -4.97
CA PHE A 62 4.67 -10.27 -3.85
C PHE A 62 6.19 -10.19 -3.78
N GLN A 63 6.73 -8.98 -3.70
CA GLN A 63 8.15 -8.72 -3.48
C GLN A 63 8.39 -8.19 -2.09
N SER A 64 7.70 -7.11 -1.71
CA SER A 64 7.92 -6.48 -0.41
C SER A 64 6.74 -5.61 0.03
N LEU A 65 6.70 -5.39 1.34
CA LEU A 65 5.91 -4.34 1.98
C LEU A 65 6.86 -3.50 2.83
N ASP A 66 6.98 -2.23 2.51
CA ASP A 66 7.79 -1.26 3.25
C ASP A 66 6.87 -0.38 4.09
N LEU A 67 7.07 -0.40 5.41
CA LEU A 67 6.29 0.37 6.38
C LEU A 67 7.17 1.43 7.02
N ASN A 68 6.67 2.66 7.08
CA ASN A 68 7.34 3.77 7.74
C ASN A 68 6.39 4.38 8.76
N LEU A 69 6.82 4.43 10.03
CA LEU A 69 6.04 5.01 11.11
C LEU A 69 6.76 6.23 11.67
N TYR A 70 6.08 7.36 11.68
CA TYR A 70 6.58 8.64 12.15
C TYR A 70 6.17 8.88 13.60
N GLU A 71 6.97 9.66 14.34
CA GLU A 71 6.74 9.94 15.77
C GLU A 71 5.37 10.58 16.05
N ASN A 72 4.83 11.37 15.09
CA ASN A 72 3.52 12.01 15.22
C ASN A 72 2.33 11.08 14.97
N GLY A 73 2.57 9.76 14.76
CA GLY A 73 1.54 8.78 14.47
C GLY A 73 1.16 8.68 12.99
N MET A 74 1.76 9.51 12.13
CA MET A 74 1.61 9.37 10.69
C MET A 74 2.35 8.12 10.21
N TYR A 75 1.88 7.55 9.11
CA TYR A 75 2.52 6.39 8.50
C TYR A 75 2.41 6.44 6.98
N THR A 76 3.35 5.76 6.34
CA THR A 76 3.28 5.42 4.92
C THR A 76 3.57 3.94 4.76
N TYR A 77 3.07 3.32 3.70
CA TYR A 77 3.48 1.98 3.34
C TYR A 77 3.42 1.79 1.83
N THR A 78 4.28 0.90 1.34
CA THR A 78 4.38 0.59 -0.09
C THR A 78 4.46 -0.92 -0.28
N TYR A 79 3.50 -1.48 -1.03
CA TYR A 79 3.61 -2.82 -1.58
C TYR A 79 4.30 -2.76 -2.93
N ILE A 80 5.22 -3.68 -3.15
CA ILE A 80 5.81 -3.91 -4.46
C ILE A 80 5.52 -5.35 -4.88
N TYR A 81 4.95 -5.51 -6.07
CA TYR A 81 4.72 -6.79 -6.71
C TYR A 81 5.50 -6.84 -8.01
N ASN A 82 6.23 -7.93 -8.24
CA ASN A 82 6.84 -8.18 -9.54
C ASN A 82 5.74 -8.50 -10.56
N ASP A 83 5.78 -7.80 -11.68
CA ASP A 83 4.89 -8.06 -12.81
C ASP A 83 5.59 -9.04 -13.75
N GLN A 84 5.06 -10.27 -13.84
CA GLN A 84 5.67 -11.35 -14.62
C GLN A 84 5.67 -11.07 -16.13
N LEU A 85 4.74 -10.22 -16.60
CA LEU A 85 4.67 -9.81 -18.02
C LEU A 85 5.44 -8.52 -18.30
N ASN A 86 5.69 -7.71 -17.29
CA ASN A 86 6.39 -6.43 -17.41
C ASN A 86 7.45 -6.31 -16.30
N PRO A 87 8.55 -7.11 -16.36
CA PRO A 87 9.51 -7.18 -15.26
C PRO A 87 10.23 -5.87 -14.98
N ASP A 88 10.31 -4.96 -15.95
CA ASP A 88 10.92 -3.63 -15.78
C ASP A 88 9.98 -2.59 -15.16
N HIS A 89 8.71 -2.93 -14.98
CA HIS A 89 7.68 -2.05 -14.45
C HIS A 89 6.88 -2.75 -13.34
N PRO A 90 7.46 -2.88 -12.14
CA PRO A 90 6.74 -3.52 -11.03
C PRO A 90 5.48 -2.74 -10.64
N LEU A 91 4.54 -3.46 -10.07
CA LEU A 91 3.32 -2.89 -9.51
C LEU A 91 3.65 -2.26 -8.17
N HIS A 92 3.33 -0.97 -8.01
CA HIS A 92 3.47 -0.22 -6.76
C HIS A 92 2.10 0.12 -6.20
N ILE A 93 1.92 -0.11 -4.92
CA ILE A 93 0.73 0.31 -4.18
C ILE A 93 1.23 1.10 -2.98
N ASP A 94 1.11 2.43 -3.08
CA ASP A 94 1.63 3.38 -2.10
C ASP A 94 0.48 3.94 -1.28
N ALA A 95 0.60 3.92 0.03
CA ALA A 95 -0.39 4.48 0.92
C ALA A 95 0.24 5.45 1.91
N ALA A 96 -0.53 6.48 2.25
CA ALA A 96 -0.15 7.45 3.26
C ALA A 96 -1.38 7.80 4.11
N LYS A 97 -1.19 7.86 5.43
CA LYS A 97 -2.20 8.39 6.33
C LYS A 97 -2.46 9.85 5.99
N ARG A 98 -3.72 10.25 6.01
CA ARG A 98 -4.12 11.64 5.84
C ARG A 98 -4.93 12.13 7.03
N GLU A 99 -4.94 13.42 7.25
CA GLU A 99 -5.89 14.03 8.17
C GLU A 99 -7.30 13.97 7.57
N LYS A 100 -8.28 13.64 8.39
CA LYS A 100 -9.67 13.40 7.98
C LYS A 100 -10.28 14.52 7.14
N ASN A 101 -9.87 15.77 7.38
CA ASN A 101 -10.41 16.95 6.70
C ASN A 101 -9.44 17.54 5.66
N ALA A 102 -8.36 16.83 5.33
CA ALA A 102 -7.42 17.28 4.32
C ALA A 102 -8.09 17.35 2.95
N GLN A 103 -7.89 18.47 2.25
CA GLN A 103 -8.39 18.63 0.88
C GLN A 103 -7.49 17.88 -0.09
N ILE A 104 -8.11 17.15 -1.00
CA ILE A 104 -7.42 16.42 -2.06
C ILE A 104 -7.88 16.99 -3.38
N THR A 105 -6.91 17.37 -4.23
CA THR A 105 -7.19 17.87 -5.57
C THR A 105 -6.75 16.82 -6.59
N ILE A 106 -7.69 16.38 -7.42
CA ILE A 106 -7.42 15.47 -8.53
C ILE A 106 -7.32 16.29 -9.79
N PHE A 107 -6.17 16.24 -10.46
CA PHE A 107 -5.92 16.99 -11.69
C PHE A 107 -6.20 16.14 -12.92
N GLY A 108 -6.64 16.82 -13.99
CA GLY A 108 -6.86 16.23 -15.31
C GLY A 108 -8.22 15.57 -15.46
N GLN A 109 -8.36 14.85 -16.58
CA GLN A 109 -9.58 14.10 -16.88
C GLN A 109 -9.42 12.69 -16.35
N SER A 110 -9.91 12.46 -15.12
CA SER A 110 -9.89 11.16 -14.48
C SER A 110 -11.24 10.48 -14.64
N GLU A 111 -11.23 9.17 -14.84
CA GLU A 111 -12.39 8.32 -14.65
C GLU A 111 -12.64 8.12 -13.16
N HIS A 112 -13.89 7.86 -12.77
CA HIS A 112 -14.28 7.70 -11.38
C HIS A 112 -15.17 6.49 -11.19
N MET A 113 -14.93 5.76 -10.11
CA MET A 113 -15.81 4.70 -9.63
C MET A 113 -15.75 4.61 -8.10
N VAL A 114 -16.70 3.90 -7.51
CA VAL A 114 -16.67 3.58 -6.08
C VAL A 114 -16.22 2.13 -5.91
N LEU A 115 -15.29 1.91 -4.98
CA LEU A 115 -14.82 0.57 -4.59
C LEU A 115 -15.66 0.09 -3.40
N PRO A 116 -16.56 -0.89 -3.59
CA PRO A 116 -17.44 -1.34 -2.50
C PRO A 116 -16.68 -1.93 -1.31
N SER A 117 -15.57 -2.63 -1.56
CA SER A 117 -14.77 -3.29 -0.52
C SER A 117 -14.15 -2.33 0.49
N LEU A 118 -13.91 -1.08 0.09
CA LEU A 118 -13.32 -0.04 0.93
C LEU A 118 -14.31 1.10 1.21
N GLU A 119 -15.49 1.08 0.58
CA GLU A 119 -16.44 2.21 0.59
C GLU A 119 -15.74 3.52 0.20
N ALA A 120 -14.93 3.47 -0.86
CA ALA A 120 -14.01 4.55 -1.22
C ALA A 120 -14.19 5.01 -2.66
N ASP A 121 -13.98 6.30 -2.88
CA ASP A 121 -13.87 6.86 -4.21
C ASP A 121 -12.54 6.42 -4.84
N PHE A 122 -12.60 6.05 -6.11
CA PHE A 122 -11.44 5.64 -6.88
C PHE A 122 -11.39 6.42 -8.18
N TYR A 123 -10.28 7.14 -8.40
CA TYR A 123 -10.04 7.96 -9.60
C TYR A 123 -8.86 7.36 -10.35
N TYR A 124 -8.96 7.23 -11.68
CA TYR A 124 -7.88 6.66 -12.47
C TYR A 124 -7.76 7.33 -13.84
N GLN A 125 -6.55 7.33 -14.38
CA GLN A 125 -6.23 7.88 -15.68
C GLN A 125 -4.98 7.21 -16.25
N TYR A 126 -4.79 7.35 -17.56
CA TYR A 126 -3.56 6.92 -18.22
C TYR A 126 -2.40 7.83 -17.82
N ASP A 127 -1.28 7.22 -17.45
CA ASP A 127 -0.06 7.93 -17.07
C ASP A 127 1.02 7.66 -18.11
N TYR A 128 1.39 8.70 -18.85
CA TYR A 128 2.40 8.60 -19.91
C TYR A 128 3.80 8.34 -19.37
N THR A 129 4.08 8.62 -18.10
CA THR A 129 5.39 8.36 -17.49
C THR A 129 5.58 6.87 -17.16
N THR A 130 4.53 6.19 -16.72
CA THR A 130 4.58 4.75 -16.42
C THR A 130 4.20 3.87 -17.61
N GLY A 131 3.57 4.47 -18.64
CA GLY A 131 3.06 3.71 -19.79
C GLY A 131 1.84 2.87 -19.46
N GLY A 132 1.12 3.16 -18.37
CA GLY A 132 -0.05 2.42 -17.95
C GLY A 132 -1.04 3.30 -17.20
N GLN A 133 -2.10 2.68 -16.68
CA GLN A 133 -3.09 3.36 -15.86
C GLN A 133 -2.57 3.57 -14.44
N THR A 134 -2.86 4.72 -13.86
CA THR A 134 -2.60 5.02 -12.45
C THR A 134 -3.91 5.38 -11.76
N GLY A 135 -4.11 4.87 -10.55
CA GLY A 135 -5.32 5.11 -9.78
C GLY A 135 -5.04 5.63 -8.38
N ILE A 136 -5.97 6.41 -7.86
CA ILE A 136 -5.93 6.94 -6.50
C ILE A 136 -7.23 6.57 -5.80
N CYS A 137 -7.10 5.85 -4.69
CA CYS A 137 -8.19 5.47 -3.82
C CYS A 137 -8.18 6.39 -2.60
N ILE A 138 -9.29 7.08 -2.35
CA ILE A 138 -9.43 8.00 -1.23
C ILE A 138 -10.36 7.35 -0.20
N VAL A 139 -9.78 6.95 0.91
CA VAL A 139 -10.51 6.43 2.08
C VAL A 139 -10.42 7.45 3.22
N ASP A 140 -11.21 7.26 4.28
CA ASP A 140 -11.32 8.26 5.35
C ASP A 140 -9.97 8.71 5.92
N GLU A 141 -9.07 7.77 6.19
CA GLU A 141 -7.81 8.06 6.89
C GLU A 141 -6.56 7.86 6.06
N GLN A 142 -6.69 7.44 4.78
CA GLN A 142 -5.52 7.26 3.94
C GLN A 142 -5.82 7.47 2.46
N ILE A 143 -4.75 7.75 1.72
CA ILE A 143 -4.75 7.80 0.26
C ILE A 143 -3.92 6.63 -0.24
N ILE A 144 -4.46 5.85 -1.16
CA ILE A 144 -3.77 4.70 -1.74
C ILE A 144 -3.61 4.95 -3.24
N THR A 145 -2.38 4.92 -3.73
CA THR A 145 -2.04 5.11 -5.14
C THR A 145 -1.56 3.79 -5.73
N ILE A 146 -2.12 3.42 -6.88
CA ILE A 146 -1.76 2.19 -7.61
C ILE A 146 -1.13 2.61 -8.94
N SER A 147 0.08 2.11 -9.23
CA SER A 147 0.80 2.42 -10.46
C SER A 147 1.59 1.23 -10.99
N GLY A 148 1.82 1.21 -12.29
CA GLY A 148 2.55 0.15 -12.98
C GLY A 148 2.17 0.13 -14.46
N ALA A 149 2.65 -0.89 -15.19
CA ALA A 149 2.28 -1.11 -16.58
C ALA A 149 0.89 -1.77 -16.68
N LEU A 150 -0.14 -1.06 -16.23
CA LEU A 150 -1.49 -1.60 -16.05
C LEU A 150 -2.44 -1.15 -17.16
N SER A 151 -3.19 -2.09 -17.74
CA SER A 151 -4.41 -1.75 -18.47
C SER A 151 -5.48 -1.26 -17.49
N GLN A 152 -6.53 -0.63 -18.00
CA GLN A 152 -7.66 -0.21 -17.17
C GLN A 152 -8.28 -1.40 -16.42
N GLU A 153 -8.46 -2.52 -17.09
CA GLU A 153 -9.02 -3.74 -16.51
C GLU A 153 -8.14 -4.29 -15.38
N GLN A 154 -6.82 -4.34 -15.61
CA GLN A 154 -5.85 -4.78 -14.61
C GLN A 154 -5.84 -3.85 -13.40
N LEU A 155 -5.84 -2.55 -13.61
CA LEU A 155 -5.88 -1.54 -12.54
C LEU A 155 -7.13 -1.71 -11.67
N ILE A 156 -8.29 -1.84 -12.29
CA ILE A 156 -9.56 -2.02 -11.57
C ILE A 156 -9.54 -3.33 -10.77
N HIS A 157 -8.98 -4.41 -11.34
CA HIS A 157 -8.85 -5.68 -10.63
C HIS A 157 -7.97 -5.54 -9.38
N VAL A 158 -6.82 -4.87 -9.50
CA VAL A 158 -5.93 -4.59 -8.34
C VAL A 158 -6.66 -3.76 -7.30
N ALA A 159 -7.35 -2.69 -7.71
CA ALA A 159 -8.10 -1.83 -6.80
C ALA A 159 -9.17 -2.61 -6.02
N LYS A 160 -9.89 -3.51 -6.70
CA LYS A 160 -10.91 -4.36 -6.07
C LYS A 160 -10.32 -5.42 -5.14
N SER A 161 -9.03 -5.71 -5.25
CA SER A 161 -8.32 -6.65 -4.37
C SER A 161 -7.98 -6.04 -3.01
N LEU A 162 -8.04 -4.71 -2.88
CA LEU A 162 -7.75 -4.01 -1.63
C LEU A 162 -8.87 -4.23 -0.61
N LYS A 163 -8.50 -4.57 0.62
CA LYS A 163 -9.41 -4.79 1.75
C LYS A 163 -8.79 -4.30 3.06
N TYR A 164 -9.64 -3.98 3.99
CA TYR A 164 -9.25 -3.73 5.37
C TYR A 164 -9.36 -4.99 6.24
#